data_91bd5398781d50cc03eabd422bd6d267
#
_entry.id   91bd5398781d50cc03eabd422bd6d267
#
_cell.length_a   1.000
_cell.length_b   1.000
_cell.length_c   1.000
_cell.angle_alpha   90.00
_cell.angle_beta   90.00
_cell.angle_gamma   90.00
#
_symmetry.space_group_name_H-M   'P 1'
#
loop_
_entity.id
_entity.type
_entity.pdbx_description
1 polymer ?
#
loop_
_entity_poly.entity_id
_entity_poly.type
_entity_poly.pdbx_seq_one_letter_code
_entity_poly.pdbx_strand_id
1 'polypeptide(L)'
;MKNNLLFLLVFAISACGSNTEEIPFGNEILTPIEIKEFKGNPRNIILIIGDGAGLNQISLSRMAIVGESSKLYIDQLPFSGISLTHSADSIITDSAAAATSWATGHKTNNRYVSVSPQKKSLPTLPEMLYKKGFLSGIVATSSITHATPAAFYSHVDYRYKEKEIASQLQSSDISIALGGGTDFFNTSIHKDNIDYIFDVTDLNKIEPPYAKKILGLFDSDGINRSPENPTQLLMTKTALHILSQKTSKCSGFFLMSEGSQIDWASHDNDAKKMIEEFRDFDLTIGAAINFVNSRDDTLLIITSDHETGGLQILKQAEGNIIIQWGTGSHTGIPVGVFSYGPGAGIFTGTMDNTDIHYKILDALNYSDIPDSSC
;
A
#
# COMPACT_ATOMS: atom_id res chain seq x y z
N MET A 1 -63.36 25.89 -39.03
CA MET A 1 -61.96 26.31 -38.95
C MET A 1 -61.34 25.62 -37.75
N LYS A 2 -60.58 24.57 -37.97
CA LYS A 2 -59.85 23.81 -36.90
C LYS A 2 -58.42 24.27 -36.90
N ASN A 3 -57.97 24.94 -35.82
CA ASN A 3 -56.59 25.31 -35.62
C ASN A 3 -55.83 24.09 -35.10
N ASN A 4 -54.91 23.57 -35.89
CA ASN A 4 -53.92 22.59 -35.44
C ASN A 4 -52.75 23.35 -34.82
N LEU A 5 -52.59 23.25 -33.51
CA LEU A 5 -51.42 23.75 -32.78
C LEU A 5 -50.35 22.67 -32.81
N LEU A 6 -49.32 22.90 -33.62
CA LEU A 6 -48.14 22.02 -33.73
C LEU A 6 -47.21 22.29 -32.55
N PHE A 7 -47.14 21.37 -31.56
CA PHE A 7 -46.15 21.41 -30.47
C PHE A 7 -44.81 20.95 -31.00
N LEU A 8 -43.88 21.87 -31.20
CA LEU A 8 -42.45 21.54 -31.42
C LEU A 8 -41.85 21.10 -30.07
N LEU A 9 -41.60 19.80 -29.91
CA LEU A 9 -40.79 19.27 -28.82
C LEU A 9 -39.29 19.59 -29.15
N VAL A 10 -38.72 20.61 -28.50
CA VAL A 10 -37.31 20.87 -28.55
C VAL A 10 -36.66 19.87 -27.58
N PHE A 11 -36.04 18.82 -28.13
CA PHE A 11 -35.12 17.97 -27.38
C PHE A 11 -33.84 18.79 -27.11
N ALA A 12 -33.70 19.29 -25.90
CA ALA A 12 -32.42 19.77 -25.42
C ALA A 12 -31.51 18.54 -25.27
N ILE A 13 -30.63 18.31 -26.26
CA ILE A 13 -29.51 17.40 -26.13
C ILE A 13 -28.58 18.10 -25.15
N SER A 14 -28.66 17.73 -23.85
CA SER A 14 -27.58 18.01 -22.93
C SER A 14 -26.35 17.26 -23.46
N ALA A 15 -25.46 17.97 -24.13
CA ALA A 15 -24.12 17.49 -24.37
C ALA A 15 -23.49 17.29 -22.97
N CYS A 16 -23.46 16.04 -22.49
CA CYS A 16 -22.51 15.64 -21.46
C CYS A 16 -21.13 15.95 -22.02
N GLY A 17 -20.59 17.08 -21.69
CA GLY A 17 -19.17 17.36 -21.87
C GLY A 17 -18.44 16.26 -21.11
N SER A 18 -17.78 15.35 -21.80
CA SER A 18 -16.88 14.42 -21.18
C SER A 18 -15.79 15.26 -20.51
N ASN A 19 -15.75 15.24 -19.17
CA ASN A 19 -14.66 15.84 -18.42
C ASN A 19 -13.41 15.00 -18.68
N THR A 20 -12.73 15.30 -19.80
CA THR A 20 -11.44 14.72 -20.15
C THR A 20 -10.35 15.63 -19.62
N GLU A 21 -9.27 15.02 -19.14
CA GLU A 21 -8.06 15.68 -18.70
C GLU A 21 -6.91 15.32 -19.64
N GLU A 22 -5.97 16.26 -19.83
CA GLU A 22 -4.79 16.09 -20.66
C GLU A 22 -3.55 15.99 -19.80
N ILE A 23 -2.82 14.86 -19.94
CA ILE A 23 -1.61 14.57 -19.20
C ILE A 23 -0.43 14.48 -20.18
N PRO A 24 0.65 15.25 -19.99
CA PRO A 24 1.81 15.17 -20.85
C PRO A 24 2.54 13.83 -20.68
N PHE A 25 3.19 13.37 -21.76
CA PHE A 25 4.14 12.27 -21.66
C PHE A 25 5.39 12.69 -20.93
N GLY A 26 5.89 11.82 -20.06
CA GLY A 26 7.16 11.99 -19.38
C GLY A 26 8.35 11.48 -20.21
N ASN A 27 9.53 11.76 -19.70
CA ASN A 27 10.80 11.34 -20.28
C ASN A 27 11.88 11.05 -19.24
N GLU A 28 11.46 10.75 -18.00
CA GLU A 28 12.39 10.40 -16.93
C GLU A 28 13.11 9.10 -17.26
N ILE A 29 14.41 9.06 -17.01
CA ILE A 29 15.23 7.87 -17.23
C ILE A 29 15.48 7.22 -15.87
N LEU A 30 14.82 6.10 -15.62
CA LEU A 30 15.09 5.30 -14.44
C LEU A 30 16.28 4.38 -14.68
N THR A 31 17.06 4.14 -13.63
CA THR A 31 18.17 3.19 -13.69
C THR A 31 17.62 1.76 -13.82
N PRO A 32 17.96 1.00 -14.88
CA PRO A 32 17.55 -0.39 -14.98
C PRO A 32 18.05 -1.21 -13.80
N ILE A 33 17.22 -2.13 -13.31
CA ILE A 33 17.59 -3.03 -12.22
C ILE A 33 17.96 -4.39 -12.81
N GLU A 34 19.08 -4.94 -12.35
CA GLU A 34 19.43 -6.32 -12.65
C GLU A 34 18.45 -7.27 -11.96
N ILE A 35 17.77 -8.09 -12.74
CA ILE A 35 16.85 -9.11 -12.21
C ILE A 35 17.64 -10.41 -12.03
N LYS A 36 17.67 -10.89 -10.78
CA LYS A 36 18.37 -12.12 -10.38
C LYS A 36 17.41 -13.29 -10.24
N GLU A 37 17.94 -14.48 -10.37
CA GLU A 37 17.26 -15.72 -9.98
C GLU A 37 17.59 -16.07 -8.53
N PHE A 38 16.58 -16.48 -7.77
CA PHE A 38 16.71 -16.85 -6.37
C PHE A 38 16.37 -18.32 -6.15
N LYS A 39 16.98 -18.92 -5.13
CA LYS A 39 16.72 -20.30 -4.70
C LYS A 39 16.34 -20.32 -3.23
N GLY A 40 15.61 -21.35 -2.83
CA GLY A 40 15.20 -21.53 -1.42
C GLY A 40 14.04 -20.66 -1.02
N ASN A 41 13.85 -20.50 0.29
CA ASN A 41 12.74 -19.79 0.90
C ASN A 41 13.21 -18.46 1.50
N PRO A 42 12.34 -17.45 1.52
CA PRO A 42 12.67 -16.19 2.16
C PRO A 42 12.71 -16.33 3.69
N ARG A 43 13.51 -15.49 4.32
CA ARG A 43 13.47 -15.20 5.75
C ARG A 43 12.74 -13.89 6.05
N ASN A 44 12.67 -13.01 5.06
CA ASN A 44 12.10 -11.68 5.22
C ASN A 44 11.03 -11.45 4.16
N ILE A 45 10.00 -10.72 4.54
CA ILE A 45 8.89 -10.35 3.67
C ILE A 45 8.81 -8.82 3.61
N ILE A 46 8.72 -8.29 2.39
CA ILE A 46 8.36 -6.90 2.12
C ILE A 46 7.05 -6.91 1.33
N LEU A 47 6.00 -6.33 1.88
CA LEU A 47 4.71 -6.12 1.21
C LEU A 47 4.54 -4.63 0.95
N ILE A 48 4.57 -4.21 -0.32
CA ILE A 48 4.34 -2.82 -0.73
C ILE A 48 2.95 -2.71 -1.31
N ILE A 49 2.17 -1.74 -0.82
CA ILE A 49 0.78 -1.54 -1.18
C ILE A 49 0.64 -0.14 -1.78
N GLY A 50 0.07 -0.04 -2.98
CA GLY A 50 -0.41 1.21 -3.54
C GLY A 50 -1.90 1.28 -3.36
N ASP A 51 -2.38 2.08 -2.39
CA ASP A 51 -3.81 2.25 -2.17
C ASP A 51 -4.45 2.88 -3.41
N GLY A 52 -5.49 2.24 -3.94
CA GLY A 52 -6.17 2.69 -5.16
C GLY A 52 -5.37 2.53 -6.46
N ALA A 53 -4.20 1.88 -6.44
CA ALA A 53 -3.30 1.75 -7.59
C ALA A 53 -3.72 0.63 -8.55
N GLY A 54 -4.85 0.78 -9.22
CA GLY A 54 -5.29 -0.13 -10.28
C GLY A 54 -4.36 -0.13 -11.51
N LEU A 55 -4.61 -1.05 -12.44
CA LEU A 55 -3.78 -1.19 -13.65
C LEU A 55 -3.78 0.06 -14.55
N ASN A 56 -4.86 0.85 -14.51
CA ASN A 56 -4.92 2.10 -15.28
C ASN A 56 -4.10 3.21 -14.60
N GLN A 57 -4.05 3.28 -13.27
CA GLN A 57 -3.17 4.18 -12.52
C GLN A 57 -1.69 3.86 -12.81
N ILE A 58 -1.31 2.57 -12.82
CA ILE A 58 0.03 2.11 -13.20
C ILE A 58 0.34 2.55 -14.64
N SER A 59 -0.59 2.30 -15.57
CA SER A 59 -0.39 2.59 -17.00
C SER A 59 -0.26 4.09 -17.28
N LEU A 60 -1.12 4.92 -16.67
CA LEU A 60 -1.04 6.36 -16.79
C LEU A 60 0.27 6.90 -16.21
N SER A 61 0.63 6.45 -15.01
CA SER A 61 1.87 6.89 -14.33
C SER A 61 3.10 6.50 -15.13
N ARG A 62 3.14 5.29 -15.74
CA ARG A 62 4.24 4.91 -16.65
C ARG A 62 4.40 5.91 -17.77
N MET A 63 3.33 6.18 -18.52
CA MET A 63 3.39 7.09 -19.66
C MET A 63 3.73 8.53 -19.24
N ALA A 64 3.20 8.98 -18.12
CA ALA A 64 3.43 10.35 -17.63
C ALA A 64 4.79 10.56 -16.94
N ILE A 65 5.44 9.49 -16.46
CA ILE A 65 6.76 9.59 -15.81
C ILE A 65 7.87 9.26 -16.79
N VAL A 66 7.85 8.11 -17.41
CA VAL A 66 8.97 7.59 -18.22
C VAL A 66 8.67 7.50 -19.72
N GLY A 67 7.45 7.80 -20.14
CA GLY A 67 6.99 7.70 -21.51
C GLY A 67 6.50 6.31 -21.91
N GLU A 68 5.91 6.21 -23.09
CA GLU A 68 5.20 5.02 -23.57
C GLU A 68 6.09 3.77 -23.76
N SER A 69 7.37 3.98 -24.09
CA SER A 69 8.31 2.90 -24.46
C SER A 69 9.26 2.51 -23.32
N SER A 70 9.18 3.18 -22.18
CA SER A 70 10.05 2.94 -21.01
C SER A 70 9.31 2.17 -19.91
N LYS A 71 10.05 1.70 -18.93
CA LYS A 71 9.55 0.89 -17.82
C LYS A 71 9.72 1.60 -16.48
N LEU A 72 8.68 1.60 -15.66
CA LEU A 72 8.75 1.85 -14.24
C LEU A 72 9.48 0.70 -13.51
N TYR A 73 9.79 0.86 -12.24
CA TYR A 73 10.38 -0.23 -11.45
C TYR A 73 9.40 -1.40 -11.27
N ILE A 74 8.12 -1.12 -11.07
CA ILE A 74 7.07 -2.15 -10.99
C ILE A 74 6.99 -3.01 -12.27
N ASP A 75 7.25 -2.43 -13.44
CA ASP A 75 7.21 -3.14 -14.72
C ASP A 75 8.40 -4.07 -14.96
N GLN A 76 9.44 -3.97 -14.13
CA GLN A 76 10.65 -4.80 -14.24
C GLN A 76 10.56 -6.10 -13.45
N LEU A 77 9.51 -6.26 -12.63
CA LEU A 77 9.31 -7.44 -11.81
C LEU A 77 8.96 -8.68 -12.66
N PRO A 78 9.60 -9.84 -12.42
CA PRO A 78 9.51 -10.99 -13.30
C PRO A 78 8.21 -11.80 -13.16
N PHE A 79 7.53 -11.69 -12.00
CA PHE A 79 6.31 -12.43 -11.74
C PHE A 79 5.14 -11.49 -11.51
N SER A 80 4.03 -11.77 -12.17
CA SER A 80 2.79 -11.01 -12.03
C SER A 80 1.56 -11.90 -11.97
N GLY A 81 0.56 -11.46 -11.24
CA GLY A 81 -0.76 -12.06 -11.08
C GLY A 81 -1.84 -11.01 -10.96
N ILE A 82 -3.07 -11.46 -10.77
CA ILE A 82 -4.26 -10.64 -10.60
C ILE A 82 -4.95 -11.02 -9.29
N SER A 83 -5.29 -10.03 -8.47
CA SER A 83 -6.04 -10.21 -7.23
C SER A 83 -7.48 -9.76 -7.37
N LEU A 84 -8.41 -10.63 -6.94
CA LEU A 84 -9.83 -10.29 -6.76
C LEU A 84 -10.00 -9.58 -5.42
N THR A 85 -10.75 -8.48 -5.39
CA THR A 85 -10.70 -7.52 -4.29
C THR A 85 -11.95 -7.48 -3.40
N HIS A 86 -13.07 -8.12 -3.78
CA HIS A 86 -14.34 -8.02 -3.05
C HIS A 86 -14.20 -8.28 -1.54
N SER A 87 -15.02 -7.59 -0.73
CA SER A 87 -15.15 -7.82 0.71
C SER A 87 -16.19 -8.90 1.03
N ALA A 88 -16.46 -9.17 2.31
CA ALA A 88 -17.47 -10.15 2.70
C ALA A 88 -18.91 -9.67 2.41
N ASP A 89 -19.16 -8.37 2.43
CA ASP A 89 -20.50 -7.76 2.30
C ASP A 89 -20.66 -6.92 1.05
N SER A 90 -19.63 -6.76 0.20
CA SER A 90 -19.67 -5.92 -0.99
C SER A 90 -18.80 -6.44 -2.13
N ILE A 91 -19.27 -6.27 -3.37
CA ILE A 91 -18.45 -6.51 -4.57
C ILE A 91 -17.33 -5.46 -4.74
N ILE A 92 -17.48 -4.30 -4.10
CA ILE A 92 -16.49 -3.23 -4.05
C ILE A 92 -15.99 -3.13 -2.61
N THR A 93 -14.72 -3.42 -2.41
CA THR A 93 -14.08 -3.36 -1.10
C THR A 93 -13.75 -1.93 -0.70
N ASP A 94 -13.55 -1.70 0.60
CA ASP A 94 -12.76 -0.59 1.10
C ASP A 94 -11.37 -1.09 1.56
N SER A 95 -10.46 -0.15 1.83
CA SER A 95 -9.07 -0.47 2.23
C SER A 95 -9.02 -1.30 3.52
N ALA A 96 -9.97 -1.10 4.47
CA ALA A 96 -9.99 -1.84 5.72
C ALA A 96 -10.26 -3.35 5.51
N ALA A 97 -11.26 -3.69 4.70
CA ALA A 97 -11.60 -5.07 4.39
C ALA A 97 -10.52 -5.73 3.51
N ALA A 98 -9.96 -5.00 2.53
CA ALA A 98 -8.90 -5.52 1.68
C ALA A 98 -7.62 -5.79 2.48
N ALA A 99 -7.16 -4.85 3.29
CA ALA A 99 -5.98 -5.04 4.13
C ALA A 99 -6.17 -6.12 5.19
N THR A 100 -7.38 -6.25 5.75
CA THR A 100 -7.74 -7.38 6.64
C THR A 100 -7.55 -8.72 5.93
N SER A 101 -7.87 -8.82 4.64
CA SER A 101 -7.69 -10.06 3.87
C SER A 101 -6.22 -10.47 3.81
N TRP A 102 -5.31 -9.52 3.58
CA TRP A 102 -3.86 -9.79 3.57
C TRP A 102 -3.30 -10.06 4.97
N ALA A 103 -3.76 -9.27 5.94
CA ALA A 103 -3.26 -9.38 7.30
C ALA A 103 -3.69 -10.68 7.99
N THR A 104 -4.88 -11.20 7.69
CA THR A 104 -5.50 -12.30 8.46
C THR A 104 -5.85 -13.56 7.65
N GLY A 105 -5.84 -13.48 6.31
CA GLY A 105 -6.31 -14.55 5.43
C GLY A 105 -7.85 -14.70 5.39
N HIS A 106 -8.59 -13.71 5.88
CA HIS A 106 -10.04 -13.79 5.99
C HIS A 106 -10.73 -12.58 5.37
N LYS A 107 -11.86 -12.80 4.70
CA LYS A 107 -12.76 -11.73 4.30
C LYS A 107 -13.48 -11.15 5.51
N THR A 108 -13.64 -9.82 5.51
CA THR A 108 -14.47 -9.11 6.48
C THR A 108 -15.38 -8.09 5.78
N ASN A 109 -16.25 -7.45 6.55
CA ASN A 109 -17.12 -6.41 6.05
C ASN A 109 -16.33 -5.12 5.81
N ASN A 110 -16.76 -4.32 4.86
CA ASN A 110 -16.20 -2.98 4.66
C ASN A 110 -16.17 -2.20 5.98
N ARG A 111 -15.11 -1.42 6.19
CA ARG A 111 -14.81 -0.61 7.38
C ARG A 111 -14.37 -1.40 8.62
N TYR A 112 -14.35 -2.73 8.60
CA TYR A 112 -13.85 -3.55 9.69
C TYR A 112 -12.34 -3.78 9.54
N VAL A 113 -11.62 -3.73 10.65
CA VAL A 113 -10.16 -3.84 10.72
C VAL A 113 -9.81 -5.08 11.53
N SER A 114 -9.32 -6.11 10.87
CA SER A 114 -8.86 -7.39 11.43
C SER A 114 -9.80 -8.02 12.47
N VAL A 115 -11.10 -7.85 12.24
CA VAL A 115 -12.17 -8.59 12.90
C VAL A 115 -13.03 -9.30 11.86
N SER A 116 -13.62 -10.44 12.25
CA SER A 116 -14.55 -11.17 11.38
C SER A 116 -15.85 -10.37 11.17
N PRO A 117 -16.74 -10.77 10.22
CA PRO A 117 -18.07 -10.19 10.09
C PRO A 117 -18.91 -10.26 11.38
N GLN A 118 -18.57 -11.17 12.31
CA GLN A 118 -19.17 -11.29 13.64
C GLN A 118 -18.40 -10.51 14.72
N LYS A 119 -17.49 -9.62 14.33
CA LYS A 119 -16.68 -8.75 15.20
C LYS A 119 -15.72 -9.48 16.14
N LYS A 120 -15.30 -10.70 15.80
CA LYS A 120 -14.28 -11.44 16.53
C LYS A 120 -12.90 -11.07 15.97
N SER A 121 -11.94 -10.77 16.82
CA SER A 121 -10.55 -10.52 16.42
C SER A 121 -9.98 -11.70 15.64
N LEU A 122 -9.29 -11.39 14.56
CA LEU A 122 -8.62 -12.34 13.67
C LEU A 122 -7.11 -12.15 13.84
N PRO A 123 -6.32 -13.18 14.14
CA PRO A 123 -4.88 -13.03 14.28
C PRO A 123 -4.26 -12.44 13.00
N THR A 124 -3.46 -11.40 13.15
CA THR A 124 -2.76 -10.75 12.03
C THR A 124 -1.45 -11.44 11.70
N LEU A 125 -0.97 -11.27 10.48
CA LEU A 125 0.32 -11.80 10.03
C LEU A 125 1.48 -11.37 10.95
N PRO A 126 1.63 -10.08 11.36
CA PRO A 126 2.63 -9.68 12.36
C PRO A 126 2.49 -10.41 13.71
N GLU A 127 1.27 -10.57 14.24
CA GLU A 127 1.05 -11.29 15.50
C GLU A 127 1.42 -12.77 15.40
N MET A 128 1.12 -13.40 14.26
CA MET A 128 1.50 -14.79 14.00
C MET A 128 3.02 -14.94 13.88
N LEU A 129 3.65 -14.03 13.12
CA LEU A 129 5.10 -14.03 12.89
C LEU A 129 5.89 -13.69 14.15
N TYR A 130 5.38 -12.82 15.02
CA TYR A 130 6.01 -12.48 16.30
C TYR A 130 6.22 -13.75 17.18
N LYS A 131 5.24 -14.65 17.23
CA LYS A 131 5.35 -15.94 17.95
C LYS A 131 6.45 -16.84 17.39
N LYS A 132 6.87 -16.60 16.16
CA LYS A 132 7.97 -17.30 15.48
C LYS A 132 9.30 -16.55 15.53
N GLY A 133 9.38 -15.46 16.31
CA GLY A 133 10.60 -14.67 16.48
C GLY A 133 10.89 -13.72 15.30
N PHE A 134 9.88 -13.28 14.57
CA PHE A 134 10.02 -12.23 13.56
C PHE A 134 9.80 -10.85 14.19
N LEU A 135 10.45 -9.85 13.61
CA LEU A 135 10.14 -8.45 13.84
C LEU A 135 9.21 -7.94 12.75
N SER A 136 8.38 -6.95 13.08
CA SER A 136 7.48 -6.34 12.10
C SER A 136 7.62 -4.82 12.07
N GLY A 137 7.51 -4.27 10.86
CA GLY A 137 7.49 -2.83 10.59
C GLY A 137 6.31 -2.44 9.72
N ILE A 138 5.81 -1.22 9.93
CA ILE A 138 4.69 -0.63 9.19
C ILE A 138 5.09 0.77 8.76
N VAL A 139 4.87 1.08 7.48
CA VAL A 139 5.09 2.40 6.88
C VAL A 139 3.85 2.79 6.11
N ALA A 140 3.40 4.04 6.22
CA ALA A 140 2.29 4.57 5.43
C ALA A 140 2.45 6.06 5.16
N THR A 141 1.97 6.54 4.03
CA THR A 141 1.89 7.99 3.74
C THR A 141 0.59 8.62 4.23
N SER A 142 -0.36 7.82 4.73
CA SER A 142 -1.50 8.25 5.53
C SER A 142 -1.14 8.40 7.01
N SER A 143 -2.13 8.65 7.88
CA SER A 143 -1.98 8.38 9.30
C SER A 143 -1.62 6.90 9.48
N ILE A 144 -0.72 6.63 10.42
CA ILE A 144 -0.33 5.25 10.72
C ILE A 144 -1.50 4.47 11.34
N THR A 145 -2.56 5.15 11.74
CA THR A 145 -3.81 4.60 12.26
C THR A 145 -4.88 4.39 11.18
N HIS A 146 -4.61 4.80 9.93
CA HIS A 146 -5.52 4.59 8.80
C HIS A 146 -5.76 3.09 8.54
N ALA A 147 -6.77 2.79 7.77
CA ALA A 147 -7.32 1.45 7.60
C ALA A 147 -6.30 0.38 7.22
N THR A 148 -5.47 0.65 6.21
CA THR A 148 -4.50 -0.32 5.69
C THR A 148 -3.40 -0.65 6.69
N PRO A 149 -2.64 0.32 7.26
CA PRO A 149 -1.65 0.01 8.28
C PRO A 149 -2.28 -0.60 9.53
N ALA A 150 -3.45 -0.11 9.97
CA ALA A 150 -4.15 -0.60 11.16
C ALA A 150 -4.50 -2.09 11.08
N ALA A 151 -4.81 -2.61 9.88
CA ALA A 151 -5.18 -4.02 9.71
C ALA A 151 -4.07 -5.00 10.10
N PHE A 152 -2.83 -4.56 10.17
CA PHE A 152 -1.70 -5.42 10.51
C PHE A 152 -1.40 -5.49 12.02
N TYR A 153 -2.08 -4.69 12.86
CA TYR A 153 -1.79 -4.67 14.31
C TYR A 153 -3.00 -4.36 15.21
N SER A 154 -4.18 -4.08 14.63
CA SER A 154 -5.34 -3.60 15.39
C SER A 154 -6.60 -4.38 15.04
N HIS A 155 -7.55 -4.42 15.99
CA HIS A 155 -8.82 -5.14 15.87
C HIS A 155 -9.96 -4.23 16.29
N VAL A 156 -10.61 -3.59 15.31
CA VAL A 156 -11.77 -2.72 15.55
C VAL A 156 -12.86 -2.97 14.51
N ASP A 157 -14.11 -2.81 14.93
CA ASP A 157 -15.28 -2.97 14.07
C ASP A 157 -15.63 -1.69 13.29
N TYR A 158 -14.73 -0.70 13.28
CA TYR A 158 -14.90 0.53 12.52
C TYR A 158 -13.59 1.28 12.35
N ARG A 159 -13.11 1.44 11.13
CA ARG A 159 -11.79 2.03 10.78
C ARG A 159 -11.53 3.45 11.33
N TYR A 160 -12.59 4.23 11.57
CA TYR A 160 -12.45 5.59 12.11
C TYR A 160 -12.34 5.64 13.65
N LYS A 161 -12.17 4.52 14.32
CA LYS A 161 -11.78 4.46 15.74
C LYS A 161 -10.28 4.70 15.93
N GLU A 162 -9.72 5.70 15.29
CA GLU A 162 -8.27 5.87 15.17
C GLU A 162 -7.55 6.07 16.51
N LYS A 163 -8.20 6.68 17.51
CA LYS A 163 -7.64 6.76 18.88
C LYS A 163 -7.54 5.39 19.56
N GLU A 164 -8.48 4.50 19.30
CA GLU A 164 -8.42 3.11 19.78
C GLU A 164 -7.33 2.33 19.04
N ILE A 165 -7.23 2.50 17.72
CA ILE A 165 -6.18 1.95 16.87
C ILE A 165 -4.79 2.43 17.32
N ALA A 166 -4.62 3.72 17.60
CA ALA A 166 -3.38 4.30 18.14
C ALA A 166 -2.95 3.64 19.46
N SER A 167 -3.91 3.43 20.37
CA SER A 167 -3.65 2.74 21.64
C SER A 167 -3.21 1.29 21.44
N GLN A 168 -3.82 0.59 20.46
CA GLN A 168 -3.45 -0.77 20.12
C GLN A 168 -2.04 -0.82 19.49
N LEU A 169 -1.68 0.14 18.59
CA LEU A 169 -0.32 0.23 18.06
C LEU A 169 0.74 0.38 19.14
N GLN A 170 0.50 1.28 20.08
CA GLN A 170 1.44 1.49 21.20
C GLN A 170 1.68 0.22 22.02
N SER A 171 0.70 -0.68 22.10
CA SER A 171 0.74 -1.94 22.87
C SER A 171 1.11 -3.16 22.04
N SER A 172 1.14 -3.05 20.70
CA SER A 172 1.42 -4.14 19.77
C SER A 172 2.89 -4.57 19.78
N ASP A 173 3.18 -5.67 19.09
CA ASP A 173 4.55 -6.18 18.89
C ASP A 173 5.23 -5.58 17.63
N ILE A 174 4.67 -4.53 17.04
CA ILE A 174 5.30 -3.79 15.94
C ILE A 174 6.57 -3.10 16.45
N SER A 175 7.70 -3.33 15.79
CA SER A 175 9.01 -2.82 16.19
C SER A 175 9.28 -1.40 15.70
N ILE A 176 8.74 -1.06 14.54
CA ILE A 176 8.84 0.26 13.93
C ILE A 176 7.54 0.58 13.18
N ALA A 177 7.00 1.78 13.39
CA ALA A 177 5.86 2.30 12.64
C ALA A 177 6.15 3.76 12.25
N LEU A 178 6.04 4.08 10.96
CA LEU A 178 6.35 5.40 10.41
C LEU A 178 5.18 5.86 9.54
N GLY A 179 4.61 7.01 9.84
CA GLY A 179 3.47 7.59 9.11
C GLY A 179 3.06 8.95 9.67
N GLY A 180 1.88 9.42 9.29
CA GLY A 180 1.24 10.57 9.93
C GLY A 180 0.41 10.17 11.14
N GLY A 181 -0.46 11.07 11.63
CA GLY A 181 -1.49 10.78 12.63
C GLY A 181 -1.21 11.29 14.03
N THR A 182 -0.42 12.36 14.22
CA THR A 182 -0.20 12.94 15.57
C THR A 182 -1.51 13.28 16.29
N ASP A 183 -2.59 13.58 15.57
CA ASP A 183 -3.91 13.92 16.16
C ASP A 183 -4.57 12.74 16.91
N PHE A 184 -4.16 11.52 16.60
CA PHE A 184 -4.75 10.31 17.18
C PHE A 184 -3.97 9.79 18.38
N PHE A 185 -2.75 10.27 18.61
CA PHE A 185 -1.89 9.83 19.71
C PHE A 185 -1.87 10.87 20.85
N ASN A 186 -1.91 10.38 22.08
CA ASN A 186 -1.60 11.23 23.21
C ASN A 186 -0.08 11.25 23.43
N THR A 187 0.61 12.08 22.68
CA THR A 187 2.08 12.21 22.70
C THR A 187 2.62 12.84 24.00
N SER A 188 1.74 13.44 24.83
CA SER A 188 2.11 13.91 26.18
C SER A 188 2.40 12.76 27.15
N ILE A 189 1.93 11.55 26.84
CA ILE A 189 2.19 10.35 27.62
C ILE A 189 3.38 9.64 27.01
N HIS A 190 4.58 9.95 27.49
CA HIS A 190 5.78 9.19 27.11
C HIS A 190 5.70 7.79 27.70
N LYS A 191 5.83 6.78 26.84
CA LYS A 191 6.05 5.38 27.26
C LYS A 191 7.55 5.11 27.18
N ASP A 192 8.15 4.67 28.27
CA ASP A 192 9.60 4.43 28.37
C ASP A 192 10.16 3.46 27.33
N ASN A 193 9.29 2.61 26.77
CA ASN A 193 9.63 1.61 25.76
C ASN A 193 9.41 2.05 24.31
N ILE A 194 9.04 3.33 24.05
CA ILE A 194 8.80 3.87 22.72
C ILE A 194 9.67 5.10 22.49
N ASP A 195 10.40 5.13 21.39
CA ASP A 195 11.09 6.30 20.87
C ASP A 195 10.19 6.98 19.82
N TYR A 196 9.70 8.19 20.15
CA TYR A 196 8.86 8.99 19.26
C TYR A 196 9.73 9.90 18.39
N ILE A 197 9.37 10.01 17.11
CA ILE A 197 10.04 10.82 16.09
C ILE A 197 8.99 11.64 15.38
N PHE A 198 9.22 12.94 15.22
CA PHE A 198 8.22 13.86 14.69
C PHE A 198 8.66 14.61 13.43
N ASP A 199 9.91 14.51 13.02
CA ASP A 199 10.42 15.17 11.83
C ASP A 199 11.48 14.33 11.09
N VAL A 200 11.76 14.72 9.85
CA VAL A 200 12.73 14.03 8.98
C VAL A 200 14.15 14.16 9.50
N THR A 201 14.47 15.22 10.24
CA THR A 201 15.82 15.45 10.78
C THR A 201 16.13 14.42 11.87
N ASP A 202 15.17 14.15 12.74
CA ASP A 202 15.32 13.15 13.78
C ASP A 202 15.22 11.73 13.21
N LEU A 203 14.40 11.50 12.19
CA LEU A 203 14.38 10.22 11.47
C LEU A 203 15.78 9.87 10.91
N ASN A 204 16.48 10.85 10.34
CA ASN A 204 17.82 10.66 9.78
C ASN A 204 18.94 10.48 10.84
N LYS A 205 18.66 10.76 12.12
CA LYS A 205 19.61 10.62 13.23
C LYS A 205 19.44 9.33 14.02
N ILE A 206 18.48 8.49 13.67
CA ILE A 206 18.27 7.23 14.39
C ILE A 206 19.50 6.34 14.25
N GLU A 207 20.12 6.03 15.36
CA GLU A 207 21.31 5.18 15.42
C GLU A 207 21.10 3.99 16.37
N PRO A 208 21.82 2.86 16.13
CA PRO A 208 21.78 1.72 17.04
C PRO A 208 22.35 2.06 18.43
N PRO A 209 21.98 1.31 19.49
CA PRO A 209 21.12 0.14 19.44
C PRO A 209 19.63 0.50 19.40
N TYR A 210 18.88 -0.15 18.50
CA TYR A 210 17.43 0.06 18.38
C TYR A 210 16.66 -0.80 19.40
N ALA A 211 16.86 -0.51 20.71
CA ALA A 211 16.31 -1.34 21.79
C ALA A 211 14.81 -1.20 21.98
N LYS A 212 14.26 -0.01 21.65
CA LYS A 212 12.85 0.32 21.84
C LYS A 212 12.04 0.17 20.55
N LYS A 213 10.71 0.22 20.68
CA LYS A 213 9.81 0.47 19.55
C LYS A 213 10.05 1.88 19.03
N ILE A 214 10.06 2.04 17.70
CA ILE A 214 10.18 3.34 17.05
C ILE A 214 8.82 3.71 16.47
N LEU A 215 8.33 4.91 16.81
CA LEU A 215 7.07 5.45 16.33
C LEU A 215 7.30 6.84 15.75
N GLY A 216 7.35 6.93 14.41
CA GLY A 216 7.45 8.19 13.66
C GLY A 216 6.07 8.70 13.27
N LEU A 217 5.75 9.94 13.69
CA LEU A 217 4.49 10.61 13.44
C LEU A 217 4.78 11.98 12.83
N PHE A 218 4.74 12.09 11.50
CA PHE A 218 5.32 13.22 10.77
C PHE A 218 4.31 14.30 10.36
N ASP A 219 3.01 14.05 10.56
CA ASP A 219 1.95 15.03 10.29
C ASP A 219 0.72 14.75 11.17
N SER A 220 -0.25 15.66 11.15
CA SER A 220 -1.48 15.54 11.95
C SER A 220 -2.34 14.33 11.54
N ASP A 221 -2.49 14.10 10.25
CA ASP A 221 -3.22 12.99 9.63
C ASP A 221 -2.32 12.36 8.55
N GLY A 222 -2.63 12.47 7.26
CA GLY A 222 -1.73 12.02 6.18
C GLY A 222 -0.53 12.95 6.00
N ILE A 223 0.58 12.39 5.55
CA ILE A 223 1.83 13.15 5.38
C ILE A 223 1.72 14.06 4.15
N ASN A 224 1.76 15.37 4.38
CA ASN A 224 1.84 16.35 3.29
C ASN A 224 3.22 16.31 2.63
N ARG A 225 3.25 16.43 1.30
CA ARG A 225 4.52 16.55 0.56
C ARG A 225 5.16 17.89 0.84
N SER A 226 6.20 17.87 1.65
CA SER A 226 7.04 19.02 1.96
C SER A 226 8.47 18.57 2.23
N PRO A 227 9.48 19.46 2.14
CA PRO A 227 10.86 19.11 2.47
C PRO A 227 11.08 18.70 3.93
N GLU A 228 10.18 19.08 4.81
CA GLU A 228 10.22 18.77 6.24
C GLU A 228 9.67 17.39 6.57
N ASN A 229 8.88 16.81 5.67
CA ASN A 229 8.24 15.51 5.85
C ASN A 229 8.96 14.41 5.06
N PRO A 230 9.04 13.19 5.60
CA PRO A 230 9.64 12.08 4.88
C PRO A 230 8.73 11.56 3.78
N THR A 231 9.32 11.09 2.68
CA THR A 231 8.64 10.36 1.62
C THR A 231 8.44 8.90 2.00
N GLN A 232 7.57 8.17 1.28
CA GLN A 232 7.44 6.71 1.43
C GLN A 232 8.79 6.03 1.24
N LEU A 233 9.54 6.45 0.22
CA LEU A 233 10.89 5.94 -0.06
C LEU A 233 11.82 6.06 1.16
N LEU A 234 11.90 7.24 1.78
CA LEU A 234 12.78 7.46 2.92
C LEU A 234 12.35 6.62 4.12
N MET A 235 11.08 6.62 4.46
CA MET A 235 10.53 5.82 5.58
C MET A 235 10.77 4.33 5.38
N THR A 236 10.54 3.82 4.16
CA THR A 236 10.74 2.40 3.84
C THR A 236 12.21 2.01 3.92
N LYS A 237 13.12 2.82 3.39
CA LYS A 237 14.57 2.59 3.50
C LYS A 237 15.04 2.57 4.96
N THR A 238 14.55 3.50 5.78
CA THR A 238 14.86 3.57 7.21
C THR A 238 14.32 2.33 7.93
N ALA A 239 13.07 1.93 7.68
CA ALA A 239 12.49 0.74 8.29
C ALA A 239 13.25 -0.54 7.89
N LEU A 240 13.59 -0.72 6.61
CA LEU A 240 14.40 -1.84 6.12
C LEU A 240 15.78 -1.87 6.78
N HIS A 241 16.45 -0.72 6.90
CA HIS A 241 17.75 -0.63 7.57
C HIS A 241 17.64 -1.08 9.03
N ILE A 242 16.71 -0.52 9.80
CA ILE A 242 16.54 -0.84 11.22
C ILE A 242 16.14 -2.30 11.43
N LEU A 243 15.15 -2.81 10.68
CA LEU A 243 14.73 -4.20 10.78
C LEU A 243 15.86 -5.17 10.44
N SER A 244 16.62 -4.91 9.37
CA SER A 244 17.74 -5.79 8.97
C SER A 244 18.85 -5.85 10.02
N GLN A 245 19.11 -4.74 10.74
CA GLN A 245 20.09 -4.71 11.84
C GLN A 245 19.58 -5.46 13.07
N LYS A 246 18.31 -5.26 13.45
CA LYS A 246 17.70 -5.91 14.61
C LYS A 246 17.58 -7.43 14.44
N THR A 247 17.34 -7.91 13.22
CA THR A 247 17.01 -9.33 12.96
C THR A 247 18.21 -10.28 12.92
N SER A 248 19.42 -9.83 13.26
CA SER A 248 20.61 -10.69 13.24
C SER A 248 20.49 -11.94 14.13
N LYS A 249 19.66 -11.90 15.17
CA LYS A 249 19.38 -13.00 16.11
C LYS A 249 17.93 -13.51 16.03
N CYS A 250 17.13 -12.98 15.12
CA CYS A 250 15.70 -13.28 14.96
C CYS A 250 15.48 -14.26 13.79
N SER A 251 14.27 -14.77 13.65
CA SER A 251 13.90 -15.62 12.51
C SER A 251 13.85 -14.84 11.19
N GLY A 252 13.46 -13.57 11.22
CA GLY A 252 13.39 -12.67 10.09
C GLY A 252 12.59 -11.42 10.40
N PHE A 253 12.14 -10.72 9.35
CA PHE A 253 11.22 -9.58 9.51
C PHE A 253 10.09 -9.61 8.47
N PHE A 254 9.00 -8.92 8.82
CA PHE A 254 7.91 -8.52 7.95
C PHE A 254 7.86 -6.98 7.89
N LEU A 255 7.82 -6.40 6.70
CA LEU A 255 7.60 -4.98 6.49
C LEU A 255 6.42 -4.78 5.56
N MET A 256 5.40 -4.04 6.01
CA MET A 256 4.38 -3.46 5.14
C MET A 256 4.73 -1.98 4.89
N SER A 257 4.66 -1.55 3.63
CA SER A 257 4.85 -0.15 3.23
C SER A 257 3.77 0.28 2.24
N GLU A 258 3.08 1.36 2.56
CA GLU A 258 1.93 1.83 1.80
C GLU A 258 2.15 3.23 1.22
N GLY A 259 1.88 3.37 -0.09
CA GLY A 259 1.63 4.63 -0.78
C GLY A 259 0.13 4.94 -0.75
N SER A 260 -0.34 5.49 0.36
CA SER A 260 -1.76 5.64 0.68
C SER A 260 -2.46 6.72 -0.16
N GLN A 261 -1.73 7.76 -0.60
CA GLN A 261 -2.35 8.95 -1.17
C GLN A 261 -2.57 8.88 -2.69
N ILE A 262 -2.20 7.77 -3.33
CA ILE A 262 -2.62 7.47 -4.71
C ILE A 262 -4.15 7.37 -4.77
N ASP A 263 -4.75 6.71 -3.78
CA ASP A 263 -6.20 6.60 -3.60
C ASP A 263 -6.85 7.97 -3.38
N TRP A 264 -6.34 8.77 -2.45
CA TRP A 264 -6.91 10.07 -2.14
C TRP A 264 -6.94 10.99 -3.35
N ALA A 265 -5.84 11.03 -4.10
CA ALA A 265 -5.77 11.80 -5.35
C ALA A 265 -6.74 11.26 -6.42
N SER A 266 -6.93 9.93 -6.48
CA SER A 266 -7.88 9.30 -7.40
C SER A 266 -9.33 9.55 -7.00
N HIS A 267 -9.65 9.64 -5.71
CA HIS A 267 -10.95 10.07 -5.20
C HIS A 267 -11.31 11.50 -5.62
N ASP A 268 -10.29 12.39 -5.60
CA ASP A 268 -10.40 13.79 -6.03
C ASP A 268 -10.38 13.93 -7.56
N ASN A 269 -10.16 12.83 -8.32
CA ASN A 269 -9.95 12.82 -9.76
C ASN A 269 -8.79 13.75 -10.18
N ASP A 270 -7.74 13.85 -9.35
CA ASP A 270 -6.54 14.65 -9.57
C ASP A 270 -5.41 13.77 -10.10
N ALA A 271 -5.33 13.65 -11.44
CA ALA A 271 -4.33 12.81 -12.08
C ALA A 271 -2.89 13.27 -11.81
N LYS A 272 -2.65 14.57 -11.67
CA LYS A 272 -1.30 15.10 -11.42
C LYS A 272 -0.80 14.68 -10.05
N LYS A 273 -1.61 14.90 -9.02
CA LYS A 273 -1.30 14.47 -7.66
C LYS A 273 -1.16 12.96 -7.58
N MET A 274 -2.06 12.20 -8.23
CA MET A 274 -1.97 10.74 -8.30
C MET A 274 -0.64 10.26 -8.91
N ILE A 275 -0.17 10.89 -9.99
CA ILE A 275 1.11 10.55 -10.64
C ILE A 275 2.29 10.89 -9.73
N GLU A 276 2.25 12.01 -8.98
CA GLU A 276 3.29 12.38 -8.02
C GLU A 276 3.39 11.37 -6.87
N GLU A 277 2.25 10.95 -6.32
CA GLU A 277 2.20 9.90 -5.28
C GLU A 277 2.70 8.56 -5.82
N PHE A 278 2.25 8.20 -7.03
CA PHE A 278 2.69 6.98 -7.69
C PHE A 278 4.20 6.97 -7.98
N ARG A 279 4.79 8.12 -8.29
CA ARG A 279 6.24 8.23 -8.51
C ARG A 279 7.04 7.88 -7.26
N ASP A 280 6.64 8.34 -6.08
CA ASP A 280 7.28 7.97 -4.80
C ASP A 280 7.10 6.47 -4.49
N PHE A 281 5.90 5.95 -4.76
CA PHE A 281 5.59 4.53 -4.66
C PHE A 281 6.50 3.68 -5.56
N ASP A 282 6.68 4.04 -6.83
CA ASP A 282 7.53 3.30 -7.76
C ASP A 282 9.03 3.41 -7.40
N LEU A 283 9.50 4.57 -6.94
CA LEU A 283 10.86 4.73 -6.40
C LEU A 283 11.07 3.87 -5.15
N THR A 284 10.05 3.70 -4.33
CA THR A 284 10.06 2.81 -3.15
C THR A 284 10.20 1.35 -3.58
N ILE A 285 9.48 0.94 -4.63
CA ILE A 285 9.63 -0.40 -5.24
C ILE A 285 11.07 -0.60 -5.74
N GLY A 286 11.64 0.38 -6.44
CA GLY A 286 13.03 0.34 -6.91
C GLY A 286 14.03 0.14 -5.78
N ALA A 287 13.84 0.84 -4.66
CA ALA A 287 14.68 0.67 -3.47
C ALA A 287 14.51 -0.72 -2.83
N ALA A 288 13.28 -1.24 -2.80
CA ALA A 288 13.01 -2.59 -2.28
C ALA A 288 13.63 -3.69 -3.17
N ILE A 289 13.57 -3.56 -4.50
CA ILE A 289 14.24 -4.49 -5.42
C ILE A 289 15.76 -4.47 -5.17
N ASN A 290 16.38 -3.29 -5.01
CA ASN A 290 17.79 -3.18 -4.70
C ASN A 290 18.14 -3.82 -3.35
N PHE A 291 17.26 -3.69 -2.34
CA PHE A 291 17.42 -4.37 -1.06
C PHE A 291 17.38 -5.90 -1.23
N VAL A 292 16.40 -6.43 -1.99
CA VAL A 292 16.32 -7.86 -2.32
C VAL A 292 17.58 -8.32 -3.06
N ASN A 293 18.06 -7.55 -4.03
CA ASN A 293 19.29 -7.86 -4.78
C ASN A 293 20.56 -7.91 -3.94
N SER A 294 20.58 -7.20 -2.82
CA SER A 294 21.71 -7.24 -1.87
C SER A 294 21.66 -8.42 -0.92
N ARG A 295 20.59 -9.24 -0.96
CA ARG A 295 20.29 -10.33 -0.03
C ARG A 295 19.55 -11.45 -0.76
N ASP A 296 19.89 -12.69 -0.46
CA ASP A 296 19.25 -13.87 -1.09
C ASP A 296 18.09 -14.44 -0.28
N ASP A 297 17.59 -13.69 0.72
CA ASP A 297 16.68 -14.18 1.75
C ASP A 297 15.39 -13.36 1.91
N THR A 298 15.08 -12.48 0.95
CA THR A 298 13.96 -11.54 1.07
C THR A 298 12.99 -11.66 -0.11
N LEU A 299 11.71 -11.85 0.19
CA LEU A 299 10.61 -11.85 -0.78
C LEU A 299 9.93 -10.48 -0.78
N LEU A 300 9.82 -9.88 -1.95
CA LEU A 300 9.08 -8.65 -2.22
C LEU A 300 7.77 -8.97 -2.92
N ILE A 301 6.68 -8.40 -2.41
CA ILE A 301 5.33 -8.50 -3.00
C ILE A 301 4.78 -7.08 -3.11
N ILE A 302 4.22 -6.74 -4.26
CA ILE A 302 3.57 -5.46 -4.52
C ILE A 302 2.13 -5.74 -4.95
N THR A 303 1.16 -5.01 -4.38
CA THR A 303 -0.24 -5.11 -4.77
C THR A 303 -0.98 -3.80 -4.48
N SER A 304 -2.27 -3.79 -4.80
CA SER A 304 -3.22 -2.74 -4.43
C SER A 304 -4.44 -3.37 -3.77
N ASP A 305 -5.15 -2.61 -2.97
CA ASP A 305 -6.38 -3.01 -2.30
C ASP A 305 -7.59 -2.98 -3.23
N HIS A 306 -7.69 -1.98 -4.07
CA HIS A 306 -8.72 -1.76 -5.10
C HIS A 306 -8.20 -0.79 -6.17
N GLU A 307 -9.01 -0.54 -7.18
CA GLU A 307 -8.88 0.59 -8.09
C GLU A 307 -9.79 1.71 -7.59
N THR A 308 -9.36 2.97 -7.81
CA THR A 308 -10.12 4.18 -7.42
C THR A 308 -10.29 5.11 -8.62
N GLY A 309 -11.48 5.71 -8.73
CA GLY A 309 -11.80 6.73 -9.72
C GLY A 309 -12.34 6.19 -11.04
N GLY A 310 -12.25 4.88 -11.31
CA GLY A 310 -12.64 4.32 -12.60
C GLY A 310 -11.87 4.98 -13.75
N LEU A 311 -10.55 5.18 -13.56
CA LEU A 311 -9.68 5.87 -14.51
C LEU A 311 -9.67 5.18 -15.86
N GLN A 312 -9.82 5.95 -16.94
CA GLN A 312 -9.79 5.49 -18.31
C GLN A 312 -8.74 6.26 -19.11
N ILE A 313 -7.88 5.56 -19.82
CA ILE A 313 -6.95 6.13 -20.79
C ILE A 313 -7.61 6.00 -22.16
N LEU A 314 -8.01 7.12 -22.76
CA LEU A 314 -8.88 7.13 -23.94
C LEU A 314 -8.11 7.14 -25.25
N LYS A 315 -7.10 8.02 -25.37
CA LYS A 315 -6.33 8.22 -26.61
C LYS A 315 -5.12 9.13 -26.36
N GLN A 316 -4.25 9.22 -27.35
CA GLN A 316 -3.26 10.27 -27.48
C GLN A 316 -3.79 11.37 -28.41
N ALA A 317 -3.59 12.62 -28.05
CA ALA A 317 -3.89 13.79 -28.89
C ALA A 317 -2.91 14.91 -28.59
N GLU A 318 -2.40 15.55 -29.64
CA GLU A 318 -1.52 16.74 -29.56
C GLU A 318 -0.30 16.57 -28.63
N GLY A 319 0.24 15.33 -28.54
CA GLY A 319 1.38 15.03 -27.67
C GLY A 319 1.01 14.76 -26.19
N ASN A 320 -0.29 14.74 -25.87
CA ASN A 320 -0.80 14.44 -24.52
C ASN A 320 -1.56 13.12 -24.48
N ILE A 321 -1.64 12.53 -23.29
CA ILE A 321 -2.50 11.40 -22.92
C ILE A 321 -3.85 11.98 -22.52
N ILE A 322 -4.93 11.55 -23.17
CA ILE A 322 -6.29 11.96 -22.83
C ILE A 322 -6.91 10.92 -21.94
N ILE A 323 -7.31 11.33 -20.75
CA ILE A 323 -7.93 10.48 -19.75
C ILE A 323 -9.33 10.96 -19.39
N GLN A 324 -10.06 10.08 -18.71
CA GLN A 324 -11.37 10.36 -18.11
C GLN A 324 -11.51 9.57 -16.82
N TRP A 325 -12.11 10.19 -15.81
CA TRP A 325 -12.54 9.53 -14.59
C TRP A 325 -14.00 9.09 -14.70
N GLY A 326 -14.29 7.88 -14.23
CA GLY A 326 -15.64 7.31 -14.26
C GLY A 326 -16.44 7.59 -12.99
N THR A 327 -15.75 7.79 -11.87
CA THR A 327 -16.33 7.98 -10.55
C THR A 327 -15.35 8.71 -9.62
N GLY A 328 -15.80 9.15 -8.46
CA GLY A 328 -14.95 9.57 -7.33
C GLY A 328 -14.91 8.50 -6.23
N SER A 329 -15.09 7.22 -6.56
CA SER A 329 -15.16 6.11 -5.60
C SER A 329 -14.35 4.91 -6.10
N HIS A 330 -14.21 3.90 -5.24
CA HIS A 330 -13.57 2.63 -5.64
C HIS A 330 -14.37 1.91 -6.71
N THR A 331 -13.69 1.03 -7.46
CA THR A 331 -14.34 0.12 -8.41
C THR A 331 -14.06 -1.34 -8.07
N GLY A 332 -14.84 -2.25 -8.65
CA GLY A 332 -14.68 -3.70 -8.46
C GLY A 332 -13.70 -4.34 -9.45
N ILE A 333 -12.83 -3.56 -10.09
CA ILE A 333 -11.83 -4.07 -11.03
C ILE A 333 -10.73 -4.80 -10.27
N PRO A 334 -10.33 -6.03 -10.70
CA PRO A 334 -9.17 -6.71 -10.11
C PRO A 334 -7.89 -5.88 -10.24
N VAL A 335 -6.98 -6.06 -9.28
CA VAL A 335 -5.71 -5.32 -9.23
C VAL A 335 -4.51 -6.22 -9.51
N GLY A 336 -3.37 -5.62 -9.83
CA GLY A 336 -2.12 -6.34 -10.07
C GLY A 336 -1.49 -6.88 -8.78
N VAL A 337 -0.83 -8.03 -8.89
CA VAL A 337 0.11 -8.55 -7.88
C VAL A 337 1.44 -8.76 -8.58
N PHE A 338 2.52 -8.22 -8.03
CA PHE A 338 3.85 -8.35 -8.59
C PHE A 338 4.80 -8.87 -7.52
N SER A 339 5.79 -9.66 -7.89
CA SER A 339 6.67 -10.25 -6.87
C SER A 339 8.08 -10.49 -7.38
N TYR A 340 9.03 -10.53 -6.41
CA TYR A 340 10.44 -10.72 -6.67
C TYR A 340 11.17 -11.30 -5.45
N GLY A 341 12.15 -12.16 -5.68
CA GLY A 341 12.91 -12.81 -4.63
C GLY A 341 12.60 -14.30 -4.50
N PRO A 342 13.16 -14.99 -3.49
CA PRO A 342 12.90 -16.41 -3.25
C PRO A 342 11.42 -16.64 -2.97
N GLY A 343 10.82 -17.66 -3.60
CA GLY A 343 9.40 -17.99 -3.45
C GLY A 343 8.44 -17.12 -4.29
N ALA A 344 8.92 -16.10 -5.02
CA ALA A 344 8.07 -15.14 -5.74
C ALA A 344 7.12 -15.79 -6.78
N GLY A 345 7.53 -16.88 -7.44
CA GLY A 345 6.75 -17.52 -8.51
C GLY A 345 5.35 -17.99 -8.11
N ILE A 346 5.06 -18.16 -6.81
CA ILE A 346 3.74 -18.60 -6.36
C ILE A 346 2.67 -17.49 -6.44
N PHE A 347 3.06 -16.23 -6.62
CA PHE A 347 2.14 -15.08 -6.71
C PHE A 347 1.67 -14.81 -8.16
N THR A 348 1.75 -15.79 -9.04
CA THR A 348 1.27 -15.72 -10.42
C THR A 348 -0.16 -16.25 -10.55
N GLY A 349 -0.82 -15.87 -11.67
CA GLY A 349 -2.19 -16.27 -11.97
C GLY A 349 -3.23 -15.38 -11.29
N THR A 350 -4.48 -15.82 -11.29
CA THR A 350 -5.59 -15.12 -10.63
C THR A 350 -5.80 -15.71 -9.23
N MET A 351 -5.88 -14.86 -8.24
CA MET A 351 -6.04 -15.25 -6.83
C MET A 351 -7.07 -14.37 -6.13
N ASP A 352 -7.62 -14.84 -5.04
CA ASP A 352 -8.35 -13.99 -4.10
C ASP A 352 -7.35 -13.17 -3.25
N ASN A 353 -7.76 -12.00 -2.74
CA ASN A 353 -6.84 -11.19 -1.93
C ASN A 353 -6.46 -11.90 -0.60
N THR A 354 -7.29 -12.82 -0.10
CA THR A 354 -6.95 -13.66 1.05
C THR A 354 -5.82 -14.65 0.76
N ASP A 355 -5.64 -15.07 -0.51
CA ASP A 355 -4.58 -16.00 -0.90
C ASP A 355 -3.18 -15.40 -0.69
N ILE A 356 -3.04 -14.07 -0.74
CA ILE A 356 -1.76 -13.40 -0.50
C ILE A 356 -1.23 -13.72 0.90
N HIS A 357 -2.09 -13.72 1.91
CA HIS A 357 -1.74 -14.14 3.27
C HIS A 357 -1.18 -15.57 3.32
N TYR A 358 -1.93 -16.51 2.75
CA TYR A 358 -1.54 -17.93 2.77
C TYR A 358 -0.27 -18.19 1.95
N LYS A 359 -0.11 -17.51 0.81
CA LYS A 359 1.10 -17.60 -0.01
C LYS A 359 2.33 -17.03 0.69
N ILE A 360 2.19 -15.98 1.52
CA ILE A 360 3.27 -15.49 2.38
C ILE A 360 3.67 -16.56 3.41
N LEU A 361 2.71 -17.15 4.08
CA LEU A 361 2.98 -18.22 5.06
C LEU A 361 3.61 -19.46 4.41
N ASP A 362 3.15 -19.83 3.20
CA ASP A 362 3.69 -20.94 2.40
C ASP A 362 5.14 -20.66 1.98
N ALA A 363 5.41 -19.48 1.41
CA ALA A 363 6.76 -19.08 1.01
C ALA A 363 7.76 -19.12 2.18
N LEU A 364 7.33 -18.76 3.38
CA LEU A 364 8.12 -18.82 4.61
C LEU A 364 8.30 -20.25 5.16
N ASN A 365 7.55 -21.26 4.68
CA ASN A 365 7.38 -22.56 5.37
C ASN A 365 6.98 -22.36 6.84
N TYR A 366 5.99 -21.49 7.08
CA TYR A 366 5.62 -21.02 8.43
C TYR A 366 5.38 -22.14 9.44
N SER A 367 4.76 -23.26 9.01
CA SER A 367 4.50 -24.43 9.87
C SER A 367 5.78 -25.06 10.45
N ASP A 368 6.88 -24.97 9.73
CA ASP A 368 8.16 -25.59 10.09
C ASP A 368 9.03 -24.70 10.99
N ILE A 369 8.66 -23.41 11.13
CA ILE A 369 9.37 -22.46 11.97
C ILE A 369 8.97 -22.71 13.45
N PRO A 370 9.92 -23.01 14.33
CA PRO A 370 9.61 -23.21 15.76
C PRO A 370 9.17 -21.90 16.42
N ASP A 371 8.37 -21.97 17.47
CA ASP A 371 8.09 -20.81 18.30
C ASP A 371 9.39 -20.32 18.96
N SER A 372 9.61 -19.03 18.90
CA SER A 372 10.80 -18.39 19.44
C SER A 372 10.50 -16.92 19.78
N SER A 373 11.40 -16.30 20.49
CA SER A 373 11.37 -14.86 20.77
C SER A 373 12.60 -14.19 20.14
N CYS A 374 12.38 -13.05 19.66
CA CYS A 374 13.46 -12.21 19.12
C CYS A 374 14.02 -11.21 20.18
#